data_bc9617e96cb022218fb56d293d72b1fc
#
_entry.id   bc9617e96cb022218fb56d293d72b1fc
#
_cell.length_a   1.000
_cell.length_b   1.000
_cell.length_c   1.000
_cell.angle_alpha   90.00
_cell.angle_beta   90.00
_cell.angle_gamma   90.00
#
_symmetry.space_group_name_H-M   'P 1'
#
loop_
_entity.id
_entity.type
_entity.pdbx_description
1 polymer ?
#
loop_
_entity_poly.entity_id
_entity_poly.type
_entity_poly.pdbx_seq_one_letter_code
_entity_poly.pdbx_strand_id
1 'polypeptide(L)'
;MQLFKTKTGNILRTEGKSFHIDSSWDSLINQPDLHQHLSGFTKGTPLNESEADLAIANGTLPPIGTQEVWAAGVTYLKSRDARMEESKDSGGDFFYRKVYDADRPELFFKALSHRVVGTGGQVRIRKDSKWDVPEPELTLFIDSKGSIQAYTAGNDMSSRSIEGENPLYLPQAKMYEGSCSLGPCLFVPGHPISTETKISITIHRKTKPVFDGNIQLNRMKRQLPELAGWLFKEMKFENGCFLMTGTGLVPGNEFTLQPGDVIAISIEGIGVLRNVVAS
;
A
#
# COMPACT_ATOMS: atom_id res chain seq x y z
N MET A 1 -8.29 -15.77 1.39
CA MET A 1 -9.57 -15.04 1.20
C MET A 1 -9.27 -13.64 0.70
N GLN A 2 -10.17 -13.06 -0.08
CA GLN A 2 -10.11 -11.65 -0.51
C GLN A 2 -11.37 -10.95 -0.03
N LEU A 3 -11.23 -9.85 0.71
CA LEU A 3 -12.33 -9.06 1.23
C LEU A 3 -12.35 -7.70 0.51
N PHE A 4 -13.40 -7.47 -0.26
CA PHE A 4 -13.63 -6.25 -1.02
C PHE A 4 -14.60 -5.33 -0.26
N LYS A 5 -14.24 -4.07 -0.12
CA LYS A 5 -15.16 -3.01 0.28
C LYS A 5 -15.79 -2.44 -0.99
N THR A 6 -17.11 -2.48 -1.09
CA THR A 6 -17.82 -1.97 -2.27
C THR A 6 -18.89 -0.95 -1.89
N LYS A 7 -19.42 -0.23 -2.87
CA LYS A 7 -20.51 0.73 -2.69
C LYS A 7 -21.81 0.08 -2.20
N THR A 8 -21.98 -1.22 -2.43
CA THR A 8 -23.19 -1.99 -2.11
C THR A 8 -23.02 -2.93 -0.91
N GLY A 9 -21.91 -2.83 -0.18
CA GLY A 9 -21.58 -3.66 0.98
C GLY A 9 -20.23 -4.36 0.82
N ASN A 10 -19.90 -5.24 1.74
CA ASN A 10 -18.63 -5.96 1.72
C ASN A 10 -18.81 -7.31 1.02
N ILE A 11 -17.85 -7.70 0.19
CA ILE A 11 -17.86 -8.98 -0.52
C ILE A 11 -16.61 -9.76 -0.12
N LEU A 12 -16.84 -10.94 0.47
CA LEU A 12 -15.81 -11.94 0.75
C LEU A 12 -15.73 -12.92 -0.40
N ARG A 13 -14.55 -13.05 -1.01
CA ARG A 13 -14.28 -14.06 -2.06
C ARG A 13 -13.30 -15.11 -1.56
N THR A 14 -13.66 -16.37 -1.65
CA THR A 14 -12.84 -17.52 -1.27
C THR A 14 -13.25 -18.76 -2.06
N GLU A 15 -12.29 -19.55 -2.50
CA GLU A 15 -12.52 -20.84 -3.21
C GLU A 15 -13.51 -20.73 -4.38
N GLY A 16 -13.42 -19.63 -5.14
CA GLY A 16 -14.29 -19.38 -6.30
C GLY A 16 -15.73 -19.04 -5.97
N LYS A 17 -16.04 -18.74 -4.71
CA LYS A 17 -17.37 -18.31 -4.24
C LYS A 17 -17.27 -16.93 -3.59
N SER A 18 -18.35 -16.16 -3.76
CA SER A 18 -18.49 -14.82 -3.18
C SER A 18 -19.64 -14.78 -2.18
N PHE A 19 -19.43 -14.06 -1.06
CA PHE A 19 -20.42 -13.93 0.01
C PHE A 19 -20.59 -12.45 0.36
N HIS A 20 -21.85 -12.01 0.53
CA HIS A 20 -22.14 -10.66 1.00
C HIS A 20 -22.02 -10.60 2.53
N ILE A 21 -21.39 -9.55 3.04
CA ILE A 21 -21.27 -9.30 4.48
C ILE A 21 -21.85 -7.93 4.78
N ASP A 22 -22.96 -7.91 5.50
CA ASP A 22 -23.60 -6.71 6.02
C ASP A 22 -23.00 -6.37 7.40
N SER A 23 -21.93 -5.61 7.40
CA SER A 23 -21.24 -5.15 8.62
C SER A 23 -20.49 -3.87 8.31
N SER A 24 -20.31 -3.02 9.32
CA SER A 24 -19.44 -1.85 9.18
C SER A 24 -18.00 -2.32 8.92
N TRP A 25 -17.28 -1.59 8.06
CA TRP A 25 -15.93 -2.00 7.67
C TRP A 25 -14.98 -2.11 8.87
N ASP A 26 -14.96 -1.11 9.76
CA ASP A 26 -14.03 -1.08 10.88
C ASP A 26 -14.28 -2.23 11.86
N SER A 27 -15.53 -2.53 12.19
CA SER A 27 -15.84 -3.66 13.07
C SER A 27 -15.61 -5.01 12.40
N LEU A 28 -15.75 -5.09 11.07
CA LEU A 28 -15.53 -6.32 10.33
C LEU A 28 -14.05 -6.71 10.32
N ILE A 29 -13.14 -5.76 10.09
CA ILE A 29 -11.73 -6.07 9.91
C ILE A 29 -10.91 -6.06 11.20
N ASN A 30 -11.31 -5.29 12.22
CA ASN A 30 -10.57 -5.18 13.49
C ASN A 30 -10.87 -6.36 14.43
N GLN A 31 -10.50 -7.56 14.00
CA GLN A 31 -10.71 -8.82 14.71
C GLN A 31 -9.37 -9.50 15.03
N PRO A 32 -9.24 -10.12 16.23
CA PRO A 32 -7.96 -10.73 16.65
C PRO A 32 -7.56 -11.97 15.82
N ASP A 33 -8.49 -12.60 15.14
CA ASP A 33 -8.29 -13.66 14.14
C ASP A 33 -9.27 -13.40 12.98
N LEU A 34 -8.87 -12.48 12.10
CA LEU A 34 -9.71 -12.05 10.99
C LEU A 34 -10.01 -13.21 10.03
N HIS A 35 -9.05 -14.11 9.81
CA HIS A 35 -9.27 -15.25 8.92
C HIS A 35 -10.36 -16.18 9.47
N GLN A 36 -10.30 -16.52 10.75
CA GLN A 36 -11.33 -17.35 11.40
C GLN A 36 -12.68 -16.62 11.42
N HIS A 37 -12.69 -15.34 11.75
CA HIS A 37 -13.89 -14.52 11.74
C HIS A 37 -14.58 -14.54 10.37
N LEU A 38 -13.84 -14.28 9.29
CA LEU A 38 -14.35 -14.29 7.93
C LEU A 38 -14.82 -15.69 7.47
N SER A 39 -14.16 -16.76 7.93
CA SER A 39 -14.58 -18.14 7.66
C SER A 39 -16.00 -18.44 8.16
N GLY A 40 -16.47 -17.73 9.19
CA GLY A 40 -17.83 -17.83 9.69
C GLY A 40 -18.89 -17.48 8.64
N PHE A 41 -18.61 -16.50 7.77
CA PHE A 41 -19.54 -16.02 6.73
C PHE A 41 -19.63 -16.97 5.53
N THR A 42 -18.67 -17.87 5.33
CA THR A 42 -18.70 -18.84 4.20
C THR A 42 -19.75 -19.95 4.37
N LYS A 43 -20.37 -20.02 5.53
CA LYS A 43 -21.50 -20.94 5.81
C LYS A 43 -22.84 -20.44 5.25
N GLY A 44 -22.90 -19.17 4.83
CA GLY A 44 -24.08 -18.56 4.23
C GLY A 44 -24.28 -18.98 2.77
N THR A 45 -25.34 -18.45 2.16
CA THR A 45 -25.62 -18.65 0.73
C THR A 45 -24.66 -17.79 -0.09
N PRO A 46 -23.91 -18.39 -1.04
CA PRO A 46 -23.06 -17.61 -1.92
C PRO A 46 -23.89 -16.71 -2.86
N LEU A 47 -23.30 -15.57 -3.23
CA LEU A 47 -23.83 -14.70 -4.27
C LEU A 47 -23.77 -15.38 -5.65
N ASN A 48 -24.55 -14.85 -6.59
CA ASN A 48 -24.30 -15.10 -8.00
C ASN A 48 -22.95 -14.48 -8.39
N GLU A 49 -22.04 -15.28 -8.96
CA GLU A 49 -20.67 -14.81 -9.25
C GLU A 49 -20.63 -13.66 -10.26
N SER A 50 -21.53 -13.65 -11.25
CA SER A 50 -21.62 -12.54 -12.22
C SER A 50 -22.06 -11.23 -11.54
N GLU A 51 -22.97 -11.30 -10.57
CA GLU A 51 -23.40 -10.13 -9.78
C GLU A 51 -22.26 -9.65 -8.86
N ALA A 52 -21.54 -10.58 -8.22
CA ALA A 52 -20.39 -10.27 -7.39
C ALA A 52 -19.25 -9.63 -8.21
N ASP A 53 -18.96 -10.15 -9.41
CA ASP A 53 -17.97 -9.60 -10.32
C ASP A 53 -18.32 -8.17 -10.75
N LEU A 54 -19.59 -7.92 -11.10
CA LEU A 54 -20.07 -6.59 -11.45
C LEU A 54 -19.99 -5.61 -10.27
N ALA A 55 -20.36 -6.05 -9.07
CA ALA A 55 -20.30 -5.22 -7.88
C ALA A 55 -18.84 -4.86 -7.53
N ILE A 56 -17.91 -5.80 -7.66
CA ILE A 56 -16.48 -5.57 -7.46
C ILE A 56 -15.94 -4.65 -8.56
N ALA A 57 -16.19 -4.96 -9.84
CA ALA A 57 -15.64 -4.19 -10.96
C ALA A 57 -16.05 -2.71 -10.95
N ASN A 58 -17.32 -2.42 -10.60
CA ASN A 58 -17.88 -1.08 -10.70
C ASN A 58 -18.00 -0.35 -9.36
N GLY A 59 -17.83 -1.06 -8.25
CA GLY A 59 -18.14 -0.53 -6.92
C GLY A 59 -17.00 -0.58 -5.92
N THR A 60 -15.84 -1.12 -6.24
CA THR A 60 -14.73 -1.25 -5.29
C THR A 60 -14.30 0.11 -4.75
N LEU A 61 -14.24 0.19 -3.43
CA LEU A 61 -13.74 1.31 -2.64
C LEU A 61 -12.36 0.97 -2.08
N PRO A 62 -11.56 1.95 -1.65
CA PRO A 62 -10.32 1.65 -0.94
C PRO A 62 -10.64 0.80 0.31
N PRO A 63 -9.83 -0.24 0.62
CA PRO A 63 -10.12 -1.19 1.71
C PRO A 63 -9.77 -0.61 3.08
N ILE A 64 -10.22 0.61 3.36
CA ILE A 64 -9.96 1.36 4.59
C ILE A 64 -11.25 1.98 5.12
N GLY A 65 -11.38 2.08 6.45
CA GLY A 65 -12.47 2.76 7.16
C GLY A 65 -11.99 4.06 7.77
N THR A 66 -11.82 4.06 9.09
CA THR A 66 -11.33 5.21 9.86
C THR A 66 -9.84 5.13 10.18
N GLN A 67 -9.15 4.07 9.76
CA GLN A 67 -7.75 3.83 10.07
C GLN A 67 -6.83 4.91 9.50
N GLU A 68 -5.70 5.10 10.14
CA GLU A 68 -4.56 5.84 9.60
C GLU A 68 -3.72 4.96 8.68
N VAL A 69 -3.02 5.59 7.74
CA VAL A 69 -1.98 4.95 6.93
C VAL A 69 -0.63 5.51 7.34
N TRP A 70 0.26 4.62 7.73
CA TRP A 70 1.66 4.88 8.02
C TRP A 70 2.54 4.20 6.97
N ALA A 71 3.80 4.58 6.90
CA ALA A 71 4.75 3.97 5.98
C ALA A 71 6.13 3.79 6.64
N ALA A 72 6.86 2.80 6.14
CA ALA A 72 8.24 2.53 6.52
C ALA A 72 9.17 2.85 5.35
N GLY A 73 10.16 3.70 5.57
CA GLY A 73 11.17 4.04 4.57
C GLY A 73 12.41 3.15 4.67
N VAL A 74 13.18 3.14 3.58
CA VAL A 74 14.55 2.53 3.51
C VAL A 74 14.59 1.07 3.95
N THR A 75 13.58 0.27 3.58
CA THR A 75 13.47 -1.13 3.98
C THR A 75 14.14 -2.10 3.00
N TYR A 76 14.45 -1.66 1.78
CA TYR A 76 15.18 -2.41 0.76
C TYR A 76 16.54 -1.77 0.45
N LEU A 77 17.51 -2.58 0.01
CA LEU A 77 18.83 -2.08 -0.38
C LEU A 77 18.73 -1.04 -1.52
N LYS A 78 17.88 -1.33 -2.52
CA LYS A 78 17.67 -0.40 -3.64
C LYS A 78 17.06 0.94 -3.19
N SER A 79 16.13 0.93 -2.23
CA SER A 79 15.56 2.18 -1.71
C SER A 79 16.58 2.99 -0.95
N ARG A 80 17.47 2.35 -0.17
CA ARG A 80 18.61 3.03 0.47
C ARG A 80 19.48 3.71 -0.57
N ASP A 81 19.89 2.98 -1.60
CA ASP A 81 20.81 3.49 -2.62
C ASP A 81 20.19 4.65 -3.40
N ALA A 82 18.90 4.56 -3.76
CA ALA A 82 18.15 5.63 -4.42
C ALA A 82 18.08 6.90 -3.52
N ARG A 83 17.73 6.74 -2.23
CA ARG A 83 17.65 7.86 -1.28
C ARG A 83 19.00 8.53 -1.04
N MET A 84 20.07 7.74 -0.97
CA MET A 84 21.42 8.27 -0.84
C MET A 84 21.83 9.10 -2.04
N GLU A 85 21.53 8.64 -3.27
CA GLU A 85 21.83 9.38 -4.50
C GLU A 85 21.02 10.69 -4.59
N GLU A 86 19.71 10.65 -4.30
CA GLU A 86 18.80 11.81 -4.33
C GLU A 86 19.21 12.92 -3.38
N SER A 87 19.67 12.56 -2.18
CA SER A 87 20.00 13.49 -1.10
C SER A 87 21.48 13.82 -0.98
N LYS A 88 22.30 13.41 -1.94
CA LYS A 88 23.76 13.58 -1.92
C LYS A 88 24.15 15.04 -1.81
N ASP A 89 23.55 15.90 -2.62
CA ASP A 89 23.88 17.33 -2.65
C ASP A 89 23.42 18.08 -1.39
N SER A 90 22.40 17.56 -0.69
CA SER A 90 21.90 18.13 0.58
C SER A 90 22.58 17.55 1.82
N GLY A 91 23.48 16.56 1.67
CA GLY A 91 24.12 15.86 2.79
C GLY A 91 23.18 14.88 3.52
N GLY A 92 22.03 14.57 2.96
CA GLY A 92 21.04 13.64 3.52
C GLY A 92 21.44 12.18 3.40
N ASP A 93 22.37 11.84 2.49
CA ASP A 93 22.87 10.48 2.23
C ASP A 93 23.40 9.79 3.51
N PHE A 94 24.02 10.55 4.39
CA PHE A 94 24.53 10.07 5.67
C PHE A 94 23.40 9.53 6.58
N PHE A 95 22.26 10.19 6.64
CA PHE A 95 21.11 9.75 7.45
C PHE A 95 20.47 8.48 6.88
N TYR A 96 20.30 8.38 5.57
CA TYR A 96 19.71 7.20 4.92
C TYR A 96 20.62 5.97 5.04
N ARG A 97 21.94 6.13 4.99
CA ARG A 97 22.87 5.05 5.28
C ARG A 97 22.71 4.57 6.72
N LYS A 98 22.67 5.50 7.68
CA LYS A 98 22.52 5.15 9.09
C LYS A 98 21.22 4.44 9.39
N VAL A 99 20.09 4.91 8.87
CA VAL A 99 18.78 4.32 9.19
C VAL A 99 18.62 2.91 8.61
N TYR A 100 19.27 2.63 7.47
CA TYR A 100 19.24 1.27 6.91
C TYR A 100 19.87 0.25 7.85
N ASP A 101 20.96 0.62 8.53
CA ASP A 101 21.70 -0.28 9.44
C ASP A 101 21.27 -0.15 10.91
N ALA A 102 20.47 0.84 11.25
CA ALA A 102 20.00 1.05 12.62
C ALA A 102 18.97 0.00 13.05
N ASP A 103 18.83 -0.24 14.36
CA ASP A 103 17.75 -1.07 14.92
C ASP A 103 16.38 -0.42 14.67
N ARG A 104 16.29 0.90 14.88
CA ARG A 104 15.05 1.67 14.68
C ARG A 104 14.80 1.92 13.20
N PRO A 105 13.65 1.46 12.62
CA PRO A 105 13.30 1.78 11.24
C PRO A 105 12.85 3.23 11.09
N GLU A 106 12.90 3.76 9.88
CA GLU A 106 12.16 4.95 9.50
C GLU A 106 10.67 4.62 9.44
N LEU A 107 9.87 5.34 10.22
CA LEU A 107 8.41 5.27 10.18
C LEU A 107 7.86 6.69 10.07
N PHE A 108 6.91 6.89 9.19
CA PHE A 108 6.26 8.19 9.03
C PHE A 108 4.77 8.04 8.75
N PHE A 109 4.00 9.05 9.15
CA PHE A 109 2.59 9.16 8.83
C PHE A 109 2.42 9.38 7.33
N LYS A 110 1.49 8.67 6.67
CA LYS A 110 1.25 8.78 5.23
C LYS A 110 -0.07 9.47 4.89
N ALA A 111 -1.17 9.01 5.43
CA ALA A 111 -2.47 9.59 5.12
C ALA A 111 -3.53 9.29 6.18
N LEU A 112 -4.50 10.18 6.29
CA LEU A 112 -5.81 9.87 6.87
C LEU A 112 -6.67 9.13 5.84
N SER A 113 -7.59 8.32 6.31
CA SER A 113 -8.44 7.45 5.46
C SER A 113 -9.16 8.21 4.34
N HIS A 114 -9.65 9.42 4.59
CA HIS A 114 -10.38 10.22 3.60
C HIS A 114 -9.51 10.74 2.45
N ARG A 115 -8.17 10.65 2.54
CA ARG A 115 -7.21 10.98 1.47
C ARG A 115 -6.73 9.76 0.70
N VAL A 116 -7.18 8.56 1.08
CA VAL A 116 -6.76 7.31 0.42
C VAL A 116 -7.58 7.10 -0.84
N VAL A 117 -6.88 6.94 -1.95
CA VAL A 117 -7.46 6.63 -3.26
C VAL A 117 -7.59 5.12 -3.41
N GLY A 118 -8.69 4.65 -3.95
CA GLY A 118 -8.90 3.23 -4.30
C GLY A 118 -8.43 2.88 -5.71
N THR A 119 -8.60 1.60 -6.07
CA THR A 119 -8.36 1.16 -7.45
C THR A 119 -9.31 1.85 -8.42
N GLY A 120 -8.80 2.23 -9.59
CA GLY A 120 -9.53 3.02 -10.59
C GLY A 120 -9.54 4.52 -10.32
N GLY A 121 -9.10 4.96 -9.12
CA GLY A 121 -9.07 6.36 -8.74
C GLY A 121 -7.82 7.11 -9.23
N GLN A 122 -7.88 8.44 -9.09
CA GLN A 122 -6.81 9.33 -9.52
C GLN A 122 -5.84 9.60 -8.37
N VAL A 123 -4.55 9.29 -8.59
CA VAL A 123 -3.44 9.76 -7.76
C VAL A 123 -2.88 11.05 -8.33
N ARG A 124 -2.13 11.79 -7.53
CA ARG A 124 -1.63 13.12 -7.93
C ARG A 124 -0.12 13.20 -7.83
N ILE A 125 0.46 14.06 -8.65
CA ILE A 125 1.81 14.61 -8.52
C ILE A 125 1.70 16.07 -8.04
N ARG A 126 2.70 16.56 -7.35
CA ARG A 126 2.70 17.93 -6.82
C ARG A 126 3.02 18.93 -7.92
N LYS A 127 2.38 20.11 -7.89
CA LYS A 127 2.63 21.19 -8.86
C LYS A 127 4.00 21.84 -8.68
N ASP A 128 4.56 21.77 -7.47
CA ASP A 128 5.86 22.32 -7.08
C ASP A 128 6.98 21.26 -7.09
N SER A 129 6.71 20.08 -7.64
CA SER A 129 7.66 18.99 -7.85
C SER A 129 8.05 18.88 -9.33
N LYS A 130 9.28 18.43 -9.57
CA LYS A 130 9.81 18.19 -10.92
C LYS A 130 10.14 16.72 -11.17
N TRP A 131 10.15 15.92 -10.11
CA TRP A 131 10.49 14.50 -10.19
C TRP A 131 9.60 13.72 -9.22
N ASP A 132 8.64 13.01 -9.77
CA ASP A 132 7.61 12.27 -9.04
C ASP A 132 7.58 10.82 -9.51
N VAL A 133 7.48 9.90 -8.56
CA VAL A 133 7.47 8.46 -8.80
C VAL A 133 6.39 7.75 -8.00
N PRO A 134 5.86 6.61 -8.49
CA PRO A 134 5.08 5.70 -7.67
C PRO A 134 6.02 4.75 -6.93
N GLU A 135 5.67 4.38 -5.72
CA GLU A 135 6.34 3.38 -4.93
C GLU A 135 5.37 2.23 -4.64
N PRO A 136 5.51 1.08 -5.34
CA PRO A 136 4.68 -0.10 -5.10
C PRO A 136 5.08 -0.80 -3.82
N GLU A 137 4.13 -1.00 -2.91
CA GLU A 137 4.39 -1.54 -1.59
C GLU A 137 3.39 -2.61 -1.17
N LEU A 138 3.89 -3.67 -0.52
CA LEU A 138 3.02 -4.46 0.32
C LEU A 138 2.58 -3.60 1.50
N THR A 139 1.29 -3.57 1.78
CA THR A 139 0.74 -2.83 2.91
C THR A 139 0.05 -3.78 3.88
N LEU A 140 0.41 -3.68 5.15
CA LEU A 140 -0.15 -4.47 6.23
C LEU A 140 -1.44 -3.82 6.74
N PHE A 141 -2.46 -4.60 7.05
CA PHE A 141 -3.47 -4.22 8.01
C PHE A 141 -3.13 -4.84 9.35
N ILE A 142 -2.98 -4.02 10.38
CA ILE A 142 -2.61 -4.39 11.74
C ILE A 142 -3.81 -4.04 12.63
N ASP A 143 -4.31 -5.00 13.38
CA ASP A 143 -5.44 -4.80 14.29
C ASP A 143 -5.09 -3.88 15.46
N SER A 144 -6.08 -3.52 16.28
CA SER A 144 -5.90 -2.64 17.44
C SER A 144 -5.00 -3.22 18.54
N LYS A 145 -4.62 -4.48 18.45
CA LYS A 145 -3.70 -5.15 19.38
C LYS A 145 -2.28 -5.29 18.84
N GLY A 146 -2.02 -4.78 17.62
CA GLY A 146 -0.71 -4.81 16.98
C GLY A 146 -0.42 -6.09 16.19
N SER A 147 -1.44 -6.93 15.92
CA SER A 147 -1.27 -8.16 15.15
C SER A 147 -1.58 -7.94 13.67
N ILE A 148 -0.71 -8.45 12.79
CA ILE A 148 -0.92 -8.39 11.33
C ILE A 148 -2.04 -9.37 10.97
N GLN A 149 -3.14 -8.86 10.43
CA GLN A 149 -4.34 -9.64 10.10
C GLN A 149 -4.56 -9.81 8.59
N ALA A 150 -4.11 -8.84 7.78
CA ALA A 150 -4.33 -8.84 6.35
C ALA A 150 -3.29 -8.01 5.60
N TYR A 151 -3.37 -8.10 4.27
CA TYR A 151 -2.46 -7.42 3.35
C TYR A 151 -3.24 -6.76 2.22
N THR A 152 -2.71 -5.65 1.69
CA THR A 152 -3.23 -5.00 0.48
C THR A 152 -2.07 -4.44 -0.35
N ALA A 153 -2.31 -4.08 -1.59
CA ALA A 153 -1.32 -3.33 -2.35
C ALA A 153 -1.43 -1.84 -2.04
N GLY A 154 -0.28 -1.19 -1.90
CA GLY A 154 -0.15 0.23 -1.68
C GLY A 154 0.62 0.92 -2.81
N ASN A 155 0.29 2.20 -3.05
CA ASN A 155 1.04 3.11 -3.87
C ASN A 155 1.40 4.33 -3.05
N ASP A 156 2.65 4.41 -2.60
CA ASP A 156 3.22 5.56 -1.90
C ASP A 156 3.75 6.57 -2.94
N MET A 157 2.85 7.45 -3.42
CA MET A 157 3.25 8.50 -4.35
C MET A 157 4.23 9.46 -3.70
N SER A 158 5.34 9.73 -4.36
CA SER A 158 6.49 10.42 -3.80
C SER A 158 6.99 11.52 -4.70
N SER A 159 7.23 12.70 -4.11
CA SER A 159 8.01 13.77 -4.75
C SER A 159 9.48 13.60 -4.43
N ARG A 160 10.23 13.03 -5.36
CA ARG A 160 11.67 12.81 -5.22
C ARG A 160 12.47 14.12 -5.15
N SER A 161 12.03 15.15 -5.89
CA SER A 161 12.70 16.46 -5.82
C SER A 161 12.62 17.07 -4.43
N ILE A 162 11.47 17.01 -3.73
CA ILE A 162 11.32 17.54 -2.37
C ILE A 162 12.05 16.68 -1.33
N GLU A 163 12.01 15.35 -1.49
CA GLU A 163 12.78 14.44 -0.62
C GLU A 163 14.28 14.71 -0.71
N GLY A 164 14.81 14.96 -1.92
CA GLY A 164 16.22 15.22 -2.17
C GLY A 164 16.69 16.60 -1.66
N GLU A 165 15.78 17.60 -1.62
CA GLU A 165 16.12 18.92 -1.12
C GLU A 165 16.55 18.89 0.36
N ASN A 166 15.79 18.22 1.21
CA ASN A 166 16.08 18.10 2.62
C ASN A 166 15.28 16.97 3.26
N PRO A 167 15.89 16.04 4.02
CA PRO A 167 15.17 14.96 4.73
C PRO A 167 14.03 15.46 5.63
N LEU A 168 14.11 16.68 6.15
CA LEU A 168 13.05 17.28 6.97
C LEU A 168 11.79 17.65 6.17
N TYR A 169 11.86 17.64 4.84
CA TYR A 169 10.71 17.88 3.96
C TYR A 169 9.95 16.61 3.60
N LEU A 170 10.32 15.46 4.17
CA LEU A 170 9.63 14.19 3.96
C LEU A 170 8.10 14.30 4.09
N PRO A 171 7.53 15.00 5.10
CA PRO A 171 6.08 15.18 5.17
C PRO A 171 5.48 15.85 3.93
N GLN A 172 6.14 16.86 3.37
CA GLN A 172 5.67 17.54 2.17
C GLN A 172 5.82 16.67 0.92
N ALA A 173 6.86 15.85 0.86
CA ALA A 173 7.12 14.93 -0.24
C ALA A 173 6.13 13.75 -0.30
N LYS A 174 5.58 13.33 0.85
CA LYS A 174 4.79 12.09 1.02
C LYS A 174 3.32 12.31 1.38
N MET A 175 2.95 13.42 2.06
CA MET A 175 1.63 13.61 2.68
C MET A 175 0.82 14.73 2.00
N TYR A 176 0.58 14.60 0.71
CA TYR A 176 -0.24 15.55 -0.05
C TYR A 176 -1.51 14.87 -0.60
N GLU A 177 -2.45 15.64 -1.08
CA GLU A 177 -3.72 15.17 -1.64
C GLU A 177 -3.48 14.19 -2.80
N GLY A 178 -4.10 13.01 -2.73
CA GLY A 178 -3.95 11.96 -3.75
C GLY A 178 -2.58 11.28 -3.77
N SER A 179 -1.79 11.39 -2.67
CA SER A 179 -0.47 10.76 -2.57
C SER A 179 -0.49 9.32 -2.06
N CYS A 180 -1.63 8.82 -1.59
CA CYS A 180 -1.77 7.48 -1.02
C CYS A 180 -2.87 6.69 -1.73
N SER A 181 -2.56 5.49 -2.18
CA SER A 181 -3.57 4.59 -2.74
C SER A 181 -3.46 3.18 -2.16
N LEU A 182 -4.62 2.57 -1.86
CA LEU A 182 -4.73 1.21 -1.34
C LEU A 182 -5.76 0.40 -2.14
N GLY A 183 -5.50 -0.89 -2.35
CA GLY A 183 -6.45 -1.80 -2.98
C GLY A 183 -5.81 -3.00 -3.68
N PRO A 184 -6.61 -3.78 -4.44
CA PRO A 184 -8.06 -3.63 -4.65
C PRO A 184 -8.89 -4.17 -3.48
N CYS A 185 -8.30 -5.00 -2.59
CA CYS A 185 -8.99 -5.67 -1.49
C CYS A 185 -8.04 -5.86 -0.30
N LEU A 186 -8.57 -6.35 0.83
CA LEU A 186 -7.76 -7.00 1.85
C LEU A 186 -7.60 -8.48 1.50
N PHE A 187 -6.38 -8.94 1.38
CA PHE A 187 -6.02 -10.36 1.31
C PHE A 187 -5.80 -10.88 2.73
N VAL A 188 -6.63 -11.85 3.11
CA VAL A 188 -6.65 -12.46 4.45
C VAL A 188 -6.27 -13.94 4.30
N PRO A 189 -4.98 -14.29 4.32
CA PRO A 189 -4.54 -15.68 4.26
C PRO A 189 -4.70 -16.37 5.62
N GLY A 190 -4.74 -17.71 5.62
CA GLY A 190 -4.76 -18.52 6.86
C GLY A 190 -3.39 -18.64 7.55
N HIS A 191 -2.36 -18.05 6.97
CA HIS A 191 -0.97 -18.04 7.48
C HIS A 191 -0.27 -16.76 6.99
N PRO A 192 0.85 -16.33 7.59
CA PRO A 192 1.59 -15.17 7.13
C PRO A 192 1.93 -15.25 5.63
N ILE A 193 1.91 -14.10 4.95
CA ILE A 193 2.25 -14.02 3.53
C ILE A 193 3.66 -14.55 3.27
N SER A 194 3.84 -15.27 2.15
CA SER A 194 5.15 -15.85 1.80
C SER A 194 6.17 -14.74 1.50
N THR A 195 7.41 -14.93 1.95
CA THR A 195 8.54 -14.07 1.57
C THR A 195 8.89 -14.14 0.09
N GLU A 196 8.44 -15.19 -0.62
CA GLU A 196 8.58 -15.31 -2.08
C GLU A 196 7.52 -14.53 -2.86
N THR A 197 6.54 -13.92 -2.16
CA THR A 197 5.49 -13.12 -2.80
C THR A 197 6.09 -12.06 -3.70
N LYS A 198 5.61 -12.04 -4.95
CA LYS A 198 6.06 -11.11 -5.98
C LYS A 198 5.23 -9.82 -5.96
N ILE A 199 5.94 -8.70 -5.97
CA ILE A 199 5.40 -7.36 -6.17
C ILE A 199 5.83 -6.91 -7.56
N SER A 200 4.90 -6.45 -8.38
CA SER A 200 5.18 -5.97 -9.74
C SER A 200 4.53 -4.62 -9.99
N ILE A 201 5.12 -3.82 -10.83
CA ILE A 201 4.56 -2.55 -11.28
C ILE A 201 4.72 -2.43 -12.80
N THR A 202 3.71 -1.88 -13.46
CA THR A 202 3.78 -1.42 -14.85
C THR A 202 3.25 0.00 -14.93
N ILE A 203 3.91 0.87 -15.68
CA ILE A 203 3.44 2.24 -15.94
C ILE A 203 3.27 2.41 -17.44
N HIS A 204 2.07 2.81 -17.85
CA HIS A 204 1.77 3.11 -19.24
C HIS A 204 1.53 4.60 -19.42
N ARG A 205 2.20 5.18 -20.41
CA ARG A 205 1.95 6.53 -20.90
C ARG A 205 1.21 6.43 -22.24
N LYS A 206 -0.07 6.83 -22.23
CA LYS A 206 -0.98 6.50 -23.34
C LYS A 206 -1.06 4.98 -23.51
N THR A 207 -0.61 4.45 -24.63
CA THR A 207 -0.63 3.01 -24.93
C THR A 207 0.74 2.31 -24.80
N LYS A 208 1.80 3.07 -24.44
CA LYS A 208 3.17 2.53 -24.39
C LYS A 208 3.57 2.25 -22.95
N PRO A 209 4.18 1.09 -22.65
CA PRO A 209 4.83 0.89 -21.37
C PRO A 209 6.07 1.81 -21.30
N VAL A 210 6.19 2.57 -20.21
CA VAL A 210 7.31 3.48 -19.94
C VAL A 210 8.16 3.03 -18.76
N PHE A 211 7.61 2.15 -17.93
CA PHE A 211 8.33 1.46 -16.88
C PHE A 211 7.66 0.13 -16.57
N ASP A 212 8.47 -0.88 -16.30
CA ASP A 212 8.02 -2.15 -15.76
C ASP A 212 9.08 -2.73 -14.83
N GLY A 213 8.65 -3.45 -13.79
CA GLY A 213 9.57 -4.06 -12.85
C GLY A 213 8.87 -4.99 -11.86
N ASN A 214 9.67 -5.85 -11.24
CA ASN A 214 9.18 -6.71 -10.17
C ASN A 214 10.28 -7.00 -9.14
N ILE A 215 9.85 -7.38 -7.93
CA ILE A 215 10.71 -7.77 -6.82
C ILE A 215 9.99 -8.80 -5.95
N GLN A 216 10.73 -9.65 -5.27
CA GLN A 216 10.19 -10.53 -4.23
C GLN A 216 10.35 -9.91 -2.84
N LEU A 217 9.41 -10.21 -1.95
CA LEU A 217 9.38 -9.70 -0.59
C LEU A 217 10.63 -10.09 0.22
N ASN A 218 11.25 -11.25 -0.07
CA ASN A 218 12.50 -11.71 0.55
C ASN A 218 13.70 -10.78 0.33
N ARG A 219 13.59 -9.79 -0.58
CA ARG A 219 14.62 -8.75 -0.80
C ARG A 219 14.55 -7.61 0.21
N MET A 220 13.51 -7.59 1.03
CA MET A 220 13.36 -6.62 2.11
C MET A 220 14.24 -7.01 3.29
N LYS A 221 14.97 -6.05 3.86
CA LYS A 221 15.82 -6.26 5.04
C LYS A 221 14.98 -6.39 6.31
N ARG A 222 13.96 -5.55 6.45
CA ARG A 222 13.11 -5.50 7.65
C ARG A 222 12.07 -6.62 7.63
N GLN A 223 11.81 -7.20 8.79
CA GLN A 223 10.74 -8.18 8.94
C GLN A 223 9.41 -7.48 9.19
N LEU A 224 8.32 -8.01 8.62
CA LEU A 224 6.98 -7.41 8.76
C LEU A 224 6.54 -7.27 10.23
N PRO A 225 6.72 -8.30 11.11
CA PRO A 225 6.40 -8.16 12.54
C PRO A 225 7.27 -7.13 13.27
N GLU A 226 8.52 -6.95 12.84
CA GLU A 226 9.42 -5.93 13.40
C GLU A 226 8.86 -4.52 13.14
N LEU A 227 8.45 -4.23 11.89
CA LEU A 227 7.87 -2.94 11.52
C LEU A 227 6.57 -2.65 12.28
N ALA A 228 5.69 -3.66 12.38
CA ALA A 228 4.45 -3.56 13.17
C ALA A 228 4.76 -3.28 14.65
N GLY A 229 5.71 -4.00 15.24
CA GLY A 229 6.12 -3.82 16.64
C GLY A 229 6.69 -2.44 16.92
N TRP A 230 7.45 -1.86 15.99
CA TRP A 230 7.96 -0.49 16.15
C TRP A 230 6.84 0.55 16.07
N LEU A 231 5.88 0.39 15.16
CA LEU A 231 4.76 1.32 15.02
C LEU A 231 3.88 1.32 16.28
N PHE A 232 3.62 0.15 16.87
CA PHE A 232 2.75 -0.01 18.02
C PHE A 232 3.45 0.18 19.37
N LYS A 233 4.75 0.47 19.41
CA LYS A 233 5.53 0.51 20.65
C LYS A 233 5.01 1.53 21.66
N GLU A 234 4.62 2.72 21.19
CA GLU A 234 4.08 3.82 22.02
C GLU A 234 2.79 4.41 21.45
N MET A 235 2.24 3.79 20.40
CA MET A 235 1.01 4.26 19.75
C MET A 235 -0.10 3.23 19.88
N LYS A 236 -1.34 3.73 20.01
CA LYS A 236 -2.56 2.92 20.02
C LYS A 236 -3.44 3.32 18.84
N PHE A 237 -4.01 2.34 18.18
CA PHE A 237 -4.90 2.51 17.03
C PHE A 237 -6.20 1.76 17.32
N GLU A 238 -7.25 2.47 17.72
CA GLU A 238 -8.51 1.87 18.19
C GLU A 238 -9.16 0.93 17.16
N ASN A 239 -9.09 1.29 15.89
CA ASN A 239 -9.63 0.51 14.77
C ASN A 239 -8.54 -0.19 13.94
N GLY A 240 -7.34 -0.37 14.50
CA GLY A 240 -6.18 -0.84 13.77
C GLY A 240 -5.56 0.25 12.89
N CYS A 241 -4.56 -0.15 12.09
CA CYS A 241 -3.75 0.76 11.29
C CYS A 241 -3.27 0.08 10.00
N PHE A 242 -3.07 0.84 8.94
CA PHE A 242 -2.36 0.39 7.75
C PHE A 242 -0.90 0.80 7.82
N LEU A 243 0.01 -0.11 7.45
CA LEU A 243 1.44 0.16 7.36
C LEU A 243 1.97 -0.27 6.00
N MET A 244 2.33 0.70 5.16
CA MET A 244 3.12 0.50 3.95
C MET A 244 4.54 0.10 4.34
N THR A 245 5.11 -0.94 3.70
CA THR A 245 6.34 -1.57 4.17
C THR A 245 7.61 -1.15 3.44
N GLY A 246 7.48 -0.16 2.56
CA GLY A 246 8.55 0.31 1.71
C GLY A 246 8.64 -0.41 0.37
N THR A 247 9.37 0.19 -0.55
CA THR A 247 9.54 -0.31 -1.91
C THR A 247 10.98 -0.71 -2.22
N GLY A 248 11.14 -1.72 -3.08
CA GLY A 248 12.41 -2.04 -3.73
C GLY A 248 12.36 -1.83 -5.24
N LEU A 249 11.29 -1.21 -5.74
CA LEU A 249 11.04 -0.94 -7.15
C LEU A 249 10.90 0.56 -7.37
N VAL A 250 11.95 1.18 -7.86
CA VAL A 250 11.98 2.61 -8.14
C VAL A 250 12.44 2.79 -9.59
N PRO A 251 11.72 3.59 -10.40
CA PRO A 251 12.21 4.01 -11.72
C PRO A 251 13.54 4.76 -11.61
N GLY A 252 14.33 4.73 -12.68
CA GLY A 252 15.60 5.46 -12.74
C GLY A 252 15.43 6.98 -12.72
N ASN A 253 16.54 7.69 -12.54
CA ASN A 253 16.55 9.15 -12.34
C ASN A 253 16.04 9.96 -13.55
N GLU A 254 16.01 9.36 -14.72
CA GLU A 254 15.49 9.94 -15.97
C GLU A 254 13.96 9.86 -16.08
N PHE A 255 13.31 9.10 -15.17
CA PHE A 255 11.87 8.90 -15.19
C PHE A 255 11.17 9.87 -14.25
N THR A 256 10.09 10.48 -14.71
CA THR A 256 9.10 11.15 -13.86
C THR A 256 7.70 10.86 -14.38
N LEU A 257 6.74 10.75 -13.47
CA LEU A 257 5.32 10.63 -13.80
C LEU A 257 4.80 11.86 -14.54
N GLN A 258 3.82 11.63 -15.39
CA GLN A 258 3.09 12.69 -16.11
C GLN A 258 1.58 12.51 -15.94
N PRO A 259 0.79 13.59 -16.02
CA PRO A 259 -0.65 13.49 -16.08
C PRO A 259 -1.12 12.50 -17.15
N GLY A 260 -2.08 11.63 -16.78
CA GLY A 260 -2.60 10.58 -17.64
C GLY A 260 -1.81 9.28 -17.64
N ASP A 261 -0.65 9.18 -16.96
CA ASP A 261 0.03 7.91 -16.77
C ASP A 261 -0.86 6.94 -15.98
N VAL A 262 -0.88 5.68 -16.43
CA VAL A 262 -1.62 4.60 -15.79
C VAL A 262 -0.63 3.70 -15.04
N ILE A 263 -0.78 3.64 -13.73
CA ILE A 263 0.03 2.84 -12.81
C ILE A 263 -0.74 1.58 -12.45
N ALA A 264 -0.16 0.40 -12.65
CA ALA A 264 -0.73 -0.88 -12.23
C ALA A 264 0.27 -1.60 -11.32
N ILE A 265 -0.09 -1.78 -10.06
CA ILE A 265 0.67 -2.49 -9.05
C ILE A 265 -0.01 -3.83 -8.80
N SER A 266 0.71 -4.93 -9.01
CA SER A 266 0.22 -6.29 -8.81
C SER A 266 1.00 -6.98 -7.70
N ILE A 267 0.28 -7.56 -6.75
CA ILE A 267 0.86 -8.40 -5.70
C ILE A 267 0.15 -9.76 -5.71
N GLU A 268 0.93 -10.83 -5.72
CA GLU A 268 0.39 -12.20 -5.73
C GLU A 268 -0.55 -12.45 -4.55
N GLY A 269 -1.72 -13.05 -4.83
CA GLY A 269 -2.79 -13.29 -3.85
C GLY A 269 -3.72 -12.09 -3.60
N ILE A 270 -3.24 -10.86 -3.82
CA ILE A 270 -4.01 -9.63 -3.57
C ILE A 270 -4.76 -9.18 -4.83
N GLY A 271 -4.07 -9.11 -5.98
CA GLY A 271 -4.62 -8.61 -7.24
C GLY A 271 -3.92 -7.34 -7.71
N VAL A 272 -4.65 -6.50 -8.44
CA VAL A 272 -4.08 -5.32 -9.11
C VAL A 272 -4.71 -4.02 -8.59
N LEU A 273 -3.88 -3.18 -7.99
CA LEU A 273 -4.19 -1.79 -7.70
C LEU A 273 -3.86 -0.94 -8.95
N ARG A 274 -4.85 -0.28 -9.51
CA ARG A 274 -4.70 0.54 -10.71
C ARG A 274 -5.04 2.00 -10.40
N ASN A 275 -4.15 2.91 -10.77
CA ASN A 275 -4.38 4.34 -10.63
C ASN A 275 -4.08 5.09 -11.92
N VAL A 276 -4.68 6.27 -12.08
CA VAL A 276 -4.35 7.22 -13.15
C VAL A 276 -3.79 8.48 -12.51
N VAL A 277 -2.71 9.02 -13.04
CA VAL A 277 -2.17 10.30 -12.56
C VAL A 277 -3.10 11.42 -13.04
N ALA A 278 -3.61 12.21 -12.09
CA ALA A 278 -4.51 13.34 -12.36
C ALA A 278 -3.87 14.38 -13.28
N SER A 279 -4.73 15.07 -14.05
CA SER A 279 -4.36 16.18 -14.95
C SER A 279 -4.08 17.47 -14.18
#